data_0862e943339682b0851e0c07cafcceb8
#
_entry.id   0862e943339682b0851e0c07cafcceb8
#
_cell.length_a   1.000
_cell.length_b   1.000
_cell.length_c   1.000
_cell.angle_alpha   90.00
_cell.angle_beta   90.00
_cell.angle_gamma   90.00
#
_symmetry.space_group_name_H-M   'P 1'
#
loop_
_entity.id
_entity.type
_entity.pdbx_description
1 polymer ?
#
loop_
_entity_poly.entity_id
_entity_poly.type
_entity_poly.pdbx_seq_one_letter_code
_entity_poly.pdbx_strand_id
1 'polypeptide(L)'
;VIVEGHSSVDESMITGESMPVEKNIKNVVIGATINKNVVLRIKATKIGKDTMLAQIIKLVEEAQGSKAPIQRLADKIASVFVPIVVGIAILTFIIWYFFGPDPRFNFALLNFIAVLIIACPCAMGLATPTAIMVGTGKGAESGILIKDAAALEIAHKVNVIIFDKTGTLTKGKPEVTNIVSLSKYTSKDVLFYSALAEKNASHPLGEGIMEKANKEKLKIPDISNFENIPGQGVKANYLGKLILNGNRKLMKDYKLNFEKYENKLIELESEGKTAMFVAINKEIIGIIALADVLKDNSKETINELKKLGKEIYMLTGDNE
;
A
#
# COMPACT_ATOMS: atom_id res chain seq x y z
N VAL A 1 -3.09 -20.67 4.14
CA VAL A 1 -1.64 -20.83 4.00
C VAL A 1 -1.36 -22.10 3.21
N ILE A 2 -0.43 -22.07 2.26
CA ILE A 2 -0.03 -23.22 1.45
C ILE A 2 0.76 -24.19 2.34
N VAL A 3 0.32 -25.45 2.35
CA VAL A 3 0.97 -26.56 3.07
C VAL A 3 1.81 -27.38 2.11
N GLU A 4 1.36 -27.54 0.85
CA GLU A 4 2.01 -28.34 -0.16
C GLU A 4 1.76 -27.79 -1.56
N GLY A 5 2.75 -27.83 -2.44
CA GLY A 5 2.68 -27.31 -3.82
C GLY A 5 3.26 -25.92 -3.98
N HIS A 6 3.37 -25.50 -5.24
CA HIS A 6 3.71 -24.13 -5.65
C HIS A 6 2.90 -23.79 -6.91
N SER A 7 2.46 -22.55 -7.05
CA SER A 7 1.67 -22.14 -8.21
C SER A 7 1.68 -20.61 -8.35
N SER A 8 1.31 -20.14 -9.54
CA SER A 8 0.99 -18.73 -9.75
C SER A 8 -0.49 -18.49 -9.43
N VAL A 9 -0.77 -17.48 -8.62
CA VAL A 9 -2.11 -17.11 -8.19
C VAL A 9 -2.43 -15.70 -8.69
N ASP A 10 -3.55 -15.57 -9.37
CA ASP A 10 -4.08 -14.28 -9.80
C ASP A 10 -4.81 -13.61 -8.61
N GLU A 11 -4.21 -12.56 -8.10
CA GLU A 11 -4.74 -11.77 -6.98
C GLU A 11 -5.32 -10.42 -7.44
N SER A 12 -5.53 -10.24 -8.76
CA SER A 12 -5.95 -8.96 -9.35
C SER A 12 -7.25 -8.40 -8.75
N MET A 13 -8.18 -9.26 -8.35
CA MET A 13 -9.42 -8.85 -7.68
C MET A 13 -9.21 -8.21 -6.29
N ILE A 14 -8.02 -8.38 -5.71
CA ILE A 14 -7.72 -7.86 -4.37
C ILE A 14 -6.67 -6.77 -4.44
N THR A 15 -5.63 -6.95 -5.26
CA THR A 15 -4.49 -6.04 -5.36
C THR A 15 -4.63 -5.04 -6.51
N GLY A 16 -5.50 -5.31 -7.49
CA GLY A 16 -5.60 -4.56 -8.74
C GLY A 16 -4.46 -4.84 -9.74
N GLU A 17 -3.47 -5.65 -9.37
CA GLU A 17 -2.34 -6.00 -10.22
C GLU A 17 -2.67 -7.19 -11.12
N SER A 18 -2.52 -7.01 -12.45
CA SER A 18 -2.87 -8.04 -13.46
C SER A 18 -1.91 -9.21 -13.53
N MET A 19 -0.69 -9.07 -12.98
CA MET A 19 0.33 -10.11 -13.04
C MET A 19 0.12 -11.14 -11.94
N PRO A 20 -0.01 -12.44 -12.26
CA PRO A 20 -0.10 -13.50 -11.26
C PRO A 20 1.15 -13.56 -10.38
N VAL A 21 0.94 -13.76 -9.09
CA VAL A 21 1.99 -13.82 -8.07
C VAL A 21 2.38 -15.26 -7.80
N GLU A 22 3.67 -15.57 -7.85
CA GLU A 22 4.17 -16.89 -7.48
C GLU A 22 4.03 -17.13 -5.99
N LYS A 23 3.40 -18.25 -5.63
CA LYS A 23 3.13 -18.67 -4.25
C LYS A 23 3.79 -20.01 -3.97
N ASN A 24 4.52 -20.06 -2.90
CA ASN A 24 5.25 -21.22 -2.41
C ASN A 24 4.70 -21.69 -1.05
N ILE A 25 5.21 -22.82 -0.54
CA ILE A 25 4.87 -23.33 0.78
C ILE A 25 5.08 -22.25 1.85
N LYS A 26 4.15 -22.14 2.78
CA LYS A 26 4.01 -21.10 3.82
C LYS A 26 3.53 -19.73 3.33
N ASN A 27 3.40 -19.50 2.05
CA ASN A 27 2.76 -18.26 1.58
C ASN A 27 1.27 -18.28 1.88
N VAL A 28 0.72 -17.06 2.05
CA VAL A 28 -0.72 -16.85 2.23
C VAL A 28 -1.39 -16.81 0.87
N VAL A 29 -2.50 -17.51 0.73
CA VAL A 29 -3.45 -17.37 -0.38
C VAL A 29 -4.78 -16.87 0.17
N ILE A 30 -5.48 -16.08 -0.61
CA ILE A 30 -6.68 -15.36 -0.19
C ILE A 30 -7.88 -15.93 -0.92
N GLY A 31 -9.00 -16.10 -0.24
CA GLY A 31 -10.26 -16.51 -0.87
C GLY A 31 -10.68 -15.53 -1.97
N ALA A 32 -11.28 -16.00 -3.03
CA ALA A 32 -11.64 -15.30 -4.26
C ALA A 32 -10.47 -14.98 -5.21
N THR A 33 -9.23 -15.40 -4.92
CA THR A 33 -8.13 -15.39 -5.89
C THR A 33 -8.15 -16.66 -6.74
N ILE A 34 -7.56 -16.59 -7.93
CA ILE A 34 -7.64 -17.68 -8.91
C ILE A 34 -6.28 -18.37 -9.05
N ASN A 35 -6.26 -19.65 -8.72
CA ASN A 35 -5.08 -20.49 -8.96
C ASN A 35 -4.95 -20.83 -10.46
N LYS A 36 -3.79 -20.57 -11.07
CA LYS A 36 -3.61 -20.71 -12.53
C LYS A 36 -3.04 -22.05 -12.97
N ASN A 37 -2.07 -22.61 -12.24
CA ASN A 37 -1.23 -23.65 -12.83
C ASN A 37 -1.32 -25.04 -12.15
N VAL A 38 -0.99 -25.16 -10.88
CA VAL A 38 -0.78 -26.44 -10.20
C VAL A 38 -1.68 -26.57 -8.98
N VAL A 39 -2.03 -27.80 -8.62
CA VAL A 39 -2.82 -28.09 -7.42
C VAL A 39 -2.06 -27.62 -6.17
N LEU A 40 -2.73 -26.87 -5.33
CA LEU A 40 -2.24 -26.42 -4.03
C LEU A 40 -3.03 -27.10 -2.91
N ARG A 41 -2.33 -27.62 -1.92
CA ARG A 41 -2.95 -28.00 -0.66
C ARG A 41 -2.82 -26.84 0.33
N ILE A 42 -3.94 -26.34 0.79
CA ILE A 42 -3.99 -25.17 1.66
C ILE A 42 -4.63 -25.50 3.01
N LYS A 43 -4.17 -24.80 4.05
CA LYS A 43 -4.79 -24.80 5.37
C LYS A 43 -5.53 -23.49 5.56
N ALA A 44 -6.84 -23.53 5.77
CA ALA A 44 -7.61 -22.34 6.12
C ALA A 44 -7.18 -21.83 7.50
N THR A 45 -6.83 -20.54 7.58
CA THR A 45 -6.40 -19.85 8.80
C THR A 45 -7.38 -18.80 9.26
N LYS A 46 -8.20 -18.28 8.33
CA LYS A 46 -9.29 -17.34 8.60
C LYS A 46 -10.55 -17.83 7.92
N ILE A 47 -11.68 -17.80 8.61
CA ILE A 47 -12.98 -18.29 8.14
C ILE A 47 -14.07 -17.27 8.44
N GLY A 48 -15.21 -17.36 7.73
CA GLY A 48 -16.38 -16.51 7.97
C GLY A 48 -16.05 -15.02 7.84
N LYS A 49 -16.36 -14.26 8.89
CA LYS A 49 -16.22 -12.79 8.93
C LYS A 49 -14.76 -12.31 8.91
N ASP A 50 -13.82 -13.17 9.25
CA ASP A 50 -12.40 -12.82 9.34
C ASP A 50 -11.67 -13.01 8.01
N THR A 51 -12.35 -13.51 6.97
CA THR A 51 -11.79 -13.62 5.63
C THR A 51 -11.59 -12.24 5.02
N MET A 52 -10.55 -12.09 4.17
CA MET A 52 -10.29 -10.83 3.47
C MET A 52 -11.51 -10.39 2.64
N LEU A 53 -12.13 -11.34 1.93
CA LEU A 53 -13.32 -11.04 1.13
C LEU A 53 -14.49 -10.51 1.98
N ALA A 54 -14.75 -11.11 3.15
CA ALA A 54 -15.80 -10.62 4.04
C ALA A 54 -15.50 -9.21 4.57
N GLN A 55 -14.23 -8.89 4.84
CA GLN A 55 -13.81 -7.55 5.25
C GLN A 55 -13.98 -6.53 4.12
N ILE A 56 -13.65 -6.90 2.87
CA ILE A 56 -13.87 -6.04 1.69
C ILE A 56 -15.37 -5.78 1.51
N ILE A 57 -16.21 -6.81 1.54
CA ILE A 57 -17.67 -6.67 1.44
C ILE A 57 -18.18 -5.70 2.51
N LYS A 58 -17.75 -5.89 3.76
CA LYS A 58 -18.16 -5.00 4.87
C LYS A 58 -17.75 -3.54 4.63
N LEU A 59 -16.53 -3.28 4.15
CA LEU A 59 -16.07 -1.93 3.83
C LEU A 59 -16.91 -1.29 2.72
N VAL A 60 -17.25 -2.05 1.68
CA VAL A 60 -18.11 -1.56 0.59
C VAL A 60 -19.53 -1.27 1.09
N GLU A 61 -20.10 -2.13 1.92
CA GLU A 61 -21.41 -1.92 2.53
C GLU A 61 -21.42 -0.66 3.43
N GLU A 62 -20.40 -0.49 4.26
CA GLU A 62 -20.25 0.70 5.12
C GLU A 62 -20.12 1.98 4.28
N ALA A 63 -19.34 1.94 3.19
CA ALA A 63 -19.20 3.07 2.28
C ALA A 63 -20.52 3.42 1.60
N GLN A 64 -21.26 2.42 1.09
CA GLN A 64 -22.55 2.62 0.45
C GLN A 64 -23.64 3.11 1.41
N GLY A 65 -23.59 2.66 2.67
CA GLY A 65 -24.51 3.11 3.73
C GLY A 65 -24.21 4.51 4.28
N SER A 66 -23.03 5.07 3.99
CA SER A 66 -22.64 6.40 4.46
C SER A 66 -23.27 7.50 3.60
N LYS A 67 -23.62 8.64 4.24
CA LYS A 67 -24.19 9.80 3.53
C LYS A 67 -23.08 10.79 3.16
N ALA A 68 -22.97 11.11 1.88
CA ALA A 68 -22.11 12.17 1.39
C ALA A 68 -22.50 13.56 1.95
N PRO A 69 -21.58 14.51 2.11
CA PRO A 69 -21.87 15.87 2.52
C PRO A 69 -22.97 16.54 1.69
N ILE A 70 -22.95 16.37 0.38
CA ILE A 70 -23.99 16.91 -0.52
C ILE A 70 -25.37 16.31 -0.24
N GLN A 71 -25.43 15.02 0.10
CA GLN A 71 -26.69 14.36 0.46
C GLN A 71 -27.24 14.92 1.77
N ARG A 72 -26.39 15.13 2.79
CA ARG A 72 -26.79 15.75 4.05
C ARG A 72 -27.31 17.17 3.85
N LEU A 73 -26.70 17.95 2.95
CA LEU A 73 -27.16 19.28 2.58
C LEU A 73 -28.54 19.20 1.90
N ALA A 74 -28.73 18.25 0.98
CA ALA A 74 -30.00 18.02 0.32
C ALA A 74 -31.12 17.64 1.32
N ASP A 75 -30.82 16.75 2.25
CA ASP A 75 -31.75 16.34 3.33
C ASP A 75 -32.15 17.55 4.19
N LYS A 76 -31.20 18.43 4.53
CA LYS A 76 -31.45 19.64 5.31
C LYS A 76 -32.33 20.63 4.54
N ILE A 77 -32.09 20.83 3.27
CA ILE A 77 -32.93 21.69 2.40
C ILE A 77 -34.34 21.10 2.33
N ALA A 78 -34.44 19.80 2.04
CA ALA A 78 -35.72 19.11 1.94
C ALA A 78 -36.55 19.17 3.22
N SER A 79 -35.92 19.10 4.39
CA SER A 79 -36.59 19.16 5.70
C SER A 79 -37.32 20.49 5.96
N VAL A 80 -36.89 21.57 5.32
CA VAL A 80 -37.57 22.88 5.37
C VAL A 80 -38.50 23.08 4.18
N PHE A 81 -38.04 22.73 2.99
CA PHE A 81 -38.76 22.94 1.74
C PHE A 81 -40.05 22.14 1.66
N VAL A 82 -40.02 20.85 2.00
CA VAL A 82 -41.18 19.97 1.91
C VAL A 82 -42.38 20.44 2.77
N PRO A 83 -42.21 20.77 4.05
CA PRO A 83 -43.32 21.33 4.85
C PRO A 83 -43.90 22.62 4.27
N ILE A 84 -43.05 23.50 3.73
CA ILE A 84 -43.54 24.75 3.10
C ILE A 84 -44.38 24.44 1.87
N VAL A 85 -43.92 23.54 1.01
CA VAL A 85 -44.66 23.15 -0.20
C VAL A 85 -45.98 22.44 0.13
N VAL A 86 -45.98 21.58 1.15
CA VAL A 86 -47.23 20.95 1.63
C VAL A 86 -48.22 22.02 2.11
N GLY A 87 -47.74 23.06 2.83
CA GLY A 87 -48.59 24.20 3.21
C GLY A 87 -49.17 24.98 2.01
N ILE A 88 -48.33 25.23 0.97
CA ILE A 88 -48.75 25.88 -0.26
C ILE A 88 -49.77 24.98 -1.00
N ALA A 89 -49.53 23.68 -1.07
CA ALA A 89 -50.46 22.77 -1.74
C ALA A 89 -51.85 22.78 -1.04
N ILE A 90 -51.89 22.74 0.29
CA ILE A 90 -53.13 22.83 1.06
C ILE A 90 -53.82 24.18 0.79
N LEU A 91 -53.10 25.25 0.82
CA LEU A 91 -53.64 26.59 0.51
C LEU A 91 -54.20 26.66 -0.91
N THR A 92 -53.50 26.06 -1.88
CA THR A 92 -53.94 25.93 -3.28
C THR A 92 -55.22 25.16 -3.36
N PHE A 93 -55.35 24.01 -2.64
CA PHE A 93 -56.56 23.23 -2.60
C PHE A 93 -57.76 24.06 -2.08
N ILE A 94 -57.57 24.79 -0.98
CA ILE A 94 -58.62 25.62 -0.35
C ILE A 94 -59.06 26.70 -1.31
N ILE A 95 -58.15 27.44 -1.93
CA ILE A 95 -58.49 28.51 -2.88
C ILE A 95 -59.28 27.97 -4.05
N TRP A 96 -58.84 26.87 -4.70
CA TRP A 96 -59.51 26.31 -5.84
C TRP A 96 -60.87 25.69 -5.47
N TYR A 97 -61.03 25.17 -4.26
CA TYR A 97 -62.27 24.61 -3.79
C TYR A 97 -63.37 25.68 -3.60
N PHE A 98 -63.01 26.88 -3.12
CA PHE A 98 -63.95 27.94 -2.87
C PHE A 98 -64.17 28.87 -4.08
N PHE A 99 -63.15 29.13 -4.85
CA PHE A 99 -63.14 30.12 -5.94
C PHE A 99 -62.98 29.53 -7.35
N GLY A 100 -62.76 28.23 -7.46
CA GLY A 100 -62.54 27.56 -8.75
C GLY A 100 -63.82 27.30 -9.56
N PRO A 101 -63.69 26.98 -10.87
CA PRO A 101 -64.84 26.59 -11.72
C PRO A 101 -65.34 25.17 -11.34
N ASP A 102 -66.59 24.91 -11.70
CA ASP A 102 -67.13 23.55 -11.51
C ASP A 102 -66.57 22.56 -12.56
N PRO A 103 -66.27 21.30 -12.17
CA PRO A 103 -66.38 20.72 -10.84
C PRO A 103 -65.24 21.14 -9.90
N ARG A 104 -65.47 21.98 -8.92
CA ARG A 104 -64.51 22.60 -8.03
C ARG A 104 -63.58 21.63 -7.34
N PHE A 105 -64.10 20.52 -6.82
CA PHE A 105 -63.32 19.50 -6.15
C PHE A 105 -62.24 18.92 -7.06
N ASN A 106 -62.57 18.64 -8.32
CA ASN A 106 -61.61 18.04 -9.27
C ASN A 106 -60.44 19.05 -9.57
N PHE A 107 -60.75 20.33 -9.79
CA PHE A 107 -59.75 21.35 -10.00
C PHE A 107 -58.90 21.57 -8.76
N ALA A 108 -59.50 21.62 -7.58
CA ALA A 108 -58.76 21.74 -6.31
C ALA A 108 -57.81 20.58 -6.10
N LEU A 109 -58.25 19.33 -6.30
CA LEU A 109 -57.44 18.14 -6.15
C LEU A 109 -56.29 18.08 -7.18
N LEU A 110 -56.59 18.39 -8.43
CA LEU A 110 -55.60 18.37 -9.51
C LEU A 110 -54.48 19.37 -9.25
N ASN A 111 -54.81 20.61 -8.87
CA ASN A 111 -53.80 21.63 -8.57
C ASN A 111 -53.01 21.33 -7.28
N PHE A 112 -53.66 20.76 -6.27
CA PHE A 112 -52.97 20.25 -5.06
C PHE A 112 -51.91 19.19 -5.41
N ILE A 113 -52.30 18.20 -6.19
CA ILE A 113 -51.38 17.14 -6.63
C ILE A 113 -50.27 17.70 -7.51
N ALA A 114 -50.57 18.62 -8.42
CA ALA A 114 -49.58 19.26 -9.29
C ALA A 114 -48.48 19.99 -8.50
N VAL A 115 -48.85 20.76 -7.45
CA VAL A 115 -47.90 21.44 -6.57
C VAL A 115 -47.00 20.42 -5.86
N LEU A 116 -47.55 19.31 -5.34
CA LEU A 116 -46.79 18.31 -4.64
C LEU A 116 -45.83 17.56 -5.57
N ILE A 117 -46.25 17.22 -6.79
CA ILE A 117 -45.38 16.51 -7.75
C ILE A 117 -44.22 17.39 -8.18
N ILE A 118 -44.44 18.68 -8.51
CA ILE A 118 -43.42 19.60 -8.96
C ILE A 118 -42.35 19.83 -7.86
N ALA A 119 -42.77 19.80 -6.61
CA ALA A 119 -41.88 20.07 -5.47
C ALA A 119 -41.08 18.86 -5.00
N CYS A 120 -41.22 17.70 -5.61
CA CYS A 120 -40.48 16.52 -5.18
C CYS A 120 -38.99 16.64 -5.54
N PRO A 121 -38.02 16.64 -4.58
CA PRO A 121 -36.60 16.59 -4.85
C PRO A 121 -36.13 15.16 -5.18
N CYS A 122 -36.96 14.36 -5.86
CA CYS A 122 -36.75 12.92 -6.05
C CYS A 122 -35.45 12.59 -6.78
N ALA A 123 -35.04 13.41 -7.76
CA ALA A 123 -33.78 13.22 -8.51
C ALA A 123 -32.56 13.32 -7.58
N MET A 124 -32.57 14.24 -6.62
CA MET A 124 -31.46 14.43 -5.67
C MET A 124 -31.35 13.27 -4.68
N GLY A 125 -32.49 12.67 -4.29
CA GLY A 125 -32.53 11.52 -3.39
C GLY A 125 -32.03 10.21 -4.02
N LEU A 126 -32.04 10.08 -5.36
CA LEU A 126 -31.59 8.87 -6.07
C LEU A 126 -30.23 9.04 -6.74
N ALA A 127 -29.93 10.21 -7.33
CA ALA A 127 -28.71 10.41 -8.11
C ALA A 127 -27.43 10.23 -7.28
N THR A 128 -27.37 10.81 -6.08
CA THR A 128 -26.16 10.74 -5.23
C THR A 128 -25.89 9.34 -4.71
N PRO A 129 -26.85 8.59 -4.11
CA PRO A 129 -26.60 7.21 -3.70
C PRO A 129 -26.19 6.30 -4.88
N THR A 130 -26.81 6.47 -6.04
CA THR A 130 -26.46 5.69 -7.23
C THR A 130 -25.03 5.99 -7.69
N ALA A 131 -24.62 7.26 -7.72
CA ALA A 131 -23.25 7.65 -8.09
C ALA A 131 -22.22 7.09 -7.09
N ILE A 132 -22.53 7.11 -5.80
CA ILE A 132 -21.67 6.52 -4.75
C ILE A 132 -21.56 5.01 -4.94
N MET A 133 -22.68 4.32 -5.15
CA MET A 133 -22.71 2.86 -5.37
C MET A 133 -21.84 2.47 -6.57
N VAL A 134 -22.01 3.14 -7.71
CA VAL A 134 -21.23 2.88 -8.92
C VAL A 134 -19.75 3.23 -8.70
N GLY A 135 -19.45 4.38 -8.08
CA GLY A 135 -18.09 4.82 -7.82
C GLY A 135 -17.33 3.91 -6.85
N THR A 136 -17.97 3.50 -5.74
CA THR A 136 -17.34 2.57 -4.77
C THR A 136 -17.18 1.17 -5.36
N GLY A 137 -18.15 0.69 -6.14
CA GLY A 137 -18.05 -0.57 -6.84
C GLY A 137 -16.91 -0.59 -7.85
N LYS A 138 -16.80 0.45 -8.68
CA LYS A 138 -15.72 0.59 -9.66
C LYS A 138 -14.34 0.73 -8.99
N GLY A 139 -14.27 1.45 -7.87
CA GLY A 139 -13.08 1.51 -7.04
C GLY A 139 -12.65 0.13 -6.55
N ALA A 140 -13.59 -0.64 -5.99
CA ALA A 140 -13.33 -1.99 -5.47
C ALA A 140 -12.86 -2.96 -6.56
N GLU A 141 -13.42 -2.91 -7.78
CA GLU A 141 -12.95 -3.68 -8.94
C GLU A 141 -11.49 -3.37 -9.30
N SER A 142 -11.03 -2.15 -9.01
CA SER A 142 -9.65 -1.70 -9.24
C SER A 142 -8.75 -1.87 -8.02
N GLY A 143 -9.18 -2.59 -6.97
CA GLY A 143 -8.45 -2.77 -5.72
C GLY A 143 -8.45 -1.53 -4.81
N ILE A 144 -9.26 -0.51 -5.10
CA ILE A 144 -9.36 0.73 -4.31
C ILE A 144 -10.59 0.64 -3.40
N LEU A 145 -10.35 0.48 -2.11
CA LEU A 145 -11.43 0.41 -1.12
C LEU A 145 -11.72 1.81 -0.56
N ILE A 146 -12.92 2.30 -0.82
CA ILE A 146 -13.39 3.60 -0.37
C ILE A 146 -14.13 3.41 0.95
N LYS A 147 -13.68 4.10 1.99
CA LYS A 147 -14.21 3.94 3.36
C LYS A 147 -15.59 4.56 3.55
N ASP A 148 -15.83 5.71 2.92
CA ASP A 148 -17.09 6.46 3.05
C ASP A 148 -17.36 7.35 1.84
N ALA A 149 -18.62 7.76 1.69
CA ALA A 149 -19.06 8.61 0.61
C ALA A 149 -18.46 10.03 0.64
N ALA A 150 -18.07 10.51 1.83
CA ALA A 150 -17.44 11.82 1.96
C ALA A 150 -16.03 11.81 1.37
N ALA A 151 -15.27 10.73 1.57
CA ALA A 151 -13.95 10.55 0.96
C ALA A 151 -14.04 10.59 -0.57
N LEU A 152 -15.05 9.90 -1.16
CA LEU A 152 -15.26 9.91 -2.61
C LEU A 152 -15.61 11.32 -3.13
N GLU A 153 -16.49 12.07 -2.42
CA GLU A 153 -16.88 13.43 -2.79
C GLU A 153 -15.72 14.42 -2.68
N ILE A 154 -14.85 14.26 -1.67
CA ILE A 154 -13.77 15.22 -1.40
C ILE A 154 -12.52 14.92 -2.25
N ALA A 155 -12.33 13.68 -2.70
CA ALA A 155 -11.12 13.23 -3.41
C ALA A 155 -10.75 14.17 -4.60
N HIS A 156 -11.75 14.68 -5.34
CA HIS A 156 -11.49 15.59 -6.45
C HIS A 156 -10.97 16.97 -6.03
N LYS A 157 -11.15 17.37 -4.77
CA LYS A 157 -10.72 18.67 -4.21
C LYS A 157 -9.30 18.65 -3.66
N VAL A 158 -8.70 17.45 -3.56
CA VAL A 158 -7.33 17.30 -3.07
C VAL A 158 -6.37 17.98 -4.04
N ASN A 159 -5.58 18.96 -3.55
CA ASN A 159 -4.56 19.67 -4.32
C ASN A 159 -3.15 19.31 -3.88
N VAL A 160 -2.98 18.87 -2.64
CA VAL A 160 -1.71 18.51 -2.05
C VAL A 160 -1.74 17.03 -1.67
N ILE A 161 -0.70 16.29 -2.07
CA ILE A 161 -0.54 14.88 -1.74
C ILE A 161 0.80 14.70 -1.03
N ILE A 162 0.76 14.10 0.15
CA ILE A 162 1.95 13.81 0.95
C ILE A 162 2.13 12.30 0.97
N PHE A 163 3.22 11.82 0.40
CA PHE A 163 3.59 10.40 0.42
C PHE A 163 4.52 10.10 1.58
N ASP A 164 4.26 9.04 2.30
CA ASP A 164 5.28 8.40 3.11
C ASP A 164 6.31 7.73 2.17
N LYS A 165 7.61 7.85 2.49
CA LYS A 165 8.67 7.26 1.68
C LYS A 165 8.66 5.74 1.80
N THR A 166 8.80 5.23 3.04
CA THR A 166 9.11 3.82 3.28
C THR A 166 7.88 2.93 3.14
N GLY A 167 7.95 1.93 2.26
CA GLY A 167 6.85 1.00 2.00
C GLY A 167 5.70 1.55 1.15
N THR A 168 5.64 2.88 0.91
CA THR A 168 4.65 3.54 0.04
C THR A 168 5.25 3.85 -1.33
N LEU A 169 6.24 4.74 -1.40
CA LEU A 169 6.98 5.03 -2.64
C LEU A 169 8.06 3.99 -2.91
N THR A 170 8.61 3.41 -1.86
CA THR A 170 9.62 2.37 -1.90
C THR A 170 9.02 1.01 -1.57
N LYS A 171 9.77 -0.07 -1.81
CA LYS A 171 9.33 -1.45 -1.55
C LYS A 171 9.23 -1.79 -0.06
N GLY A 172 9.81 -0.96 0.82
CA GLY A 172 9.87 -1.19 2.27
C GLY A 172 10.82 -2.33 2.66
N LYS A 173 11.67 -2.76 1.72
CA LYS A 173 12.68 -3.80 1.93
C LYS A 173 14.01 -3.32 1.38
N PRO A 174 15.08 -3.28 2.19
CA PRO A 174 16.40 -2.92 1.71
C PRO A 174 16.90 -3.93 0.67
N GLU A 175 17.30 -3.45 -0.50
CA GLU A 175 17.96 -4.26 -1.53
C GLU A 175 19.44 -3.85 -1.65
N VAL A 176 20.32 -4.79 -1.96
CA VAL A 176 21.73 -4.49 -2.24
C VAL A 176 21.84 -3.70 -3.53
N THR A 177 22.25 -2.45 -3.41
CA THR A 177 22.40 -1.53 -4.54
C THR A 177 23.84 -1.44 -5.05
N ASN A 178 24.82 -1.51 -4.14
CA ASN A 178 26.24 -1.43 -4.49
C ASN A 178 27.07 -2.49 -3.76
N ILE A 179 28.02 -3.05 -4.48
CA ILE A 179 29.05 -3.94 -3.96
C ILE A 179 30.39 -3.41 -4.45
N VAL A 180 31.19 -2.89 -3.52
CA VAL A 180 32.50 -2.32 -3.81
C VAL A 180 33.57 -3.28 -3.33
N SER A 181 34.37 -3.81 -4.25
CA SER A 181 35.57 -4.59 -3.91
C SER A 181 36.72 -3.66 -3.59
N LEU A 182 37.45 -3.94 -2.52
CA LEU A 182 38.52 -3.09 -2.01
C LEU A 182 39.90 -3.77 -2.02
N SER A 183 39.97 -5.02 -2.41
CA SER A 183 41.22 -5.79 -2.45
C SER A 183 41.24 -6.76 -3.64
N LYS A 184 41.96 -7.85 -3.54
CA LYS A 184 42.06 -8.90 -4.54
C LYS A 184 40.75 -9.73 -4.75
N TYR A 185 39.75 -9.51 -3.91
CA TYR A 185 38.48 -10.22 -3.97
C TYR A 185 37.58 -9.56 -5.02
N THR A 186 36.75 -10.36 -5.64
CA THR A 186 35.74 -9.86 -6.58
C THR A 186 34.47 -9.38 -5.87
N SER A 187 33.60 -8.62 -6.55
CA SER A 187 32.30 -8.25 -5.99
C SER A 187 31.42 -9.47 -5.62
N LYS A 188 31.61 -10.58 -6.35
CA LYS A 188 30.93 -11.85 -6.01
C LYS A 188 31.46 -12.44 -4.70
N ASP A 189 32.77 -12.33 -4.45
CA ASP A 189 33.35 -12.80 -3.17
C ASP A 189 32.84 -11.94 -2.01
N VAL A 190 32.80 -10.61 -2.18
CA VAL A 190 32.25 -9.70 -1.16
C VAL A 190 30.81 -10.05 -0.84
N LEU A 191 29.98 -10.28 -1.86
CA LEU A 191 28.59 -10.70 -1.68
C LEU A 191 28.50 -12.09 -1.00
N PHE A 192 29.32 -13.04 -1.42
CA PHE A 192 29.34 -14.38 -0.85
C PHE A 192 29.67 -14.35 0.64
N TYR A 193 30.73 -13.67 1.05
CA TYR A 193 31.13 -13.59 2.45
C TYR A 193 30.16 -12.75 3.29
N SER A 194 29.59 -11.70 2.74
CA SER A 194 28.52 -10.94 3.38
C SER A 194 27.28 -11.80 3.62
N ALA A 195 26.80 -12.50 2.56
CA ALA A 195 25.65 -13.39 2.66
C ALA A 195 25.90 -14.57 3.64
N LEU A 196 27.14 -15.07 3.66
CA LEU A 196 27.53 -16.11 4.61
C LEU A 196 27.40 -15.62 6.06
N ALA A 197 27.88 -14.41 6.34
CA ALA A 197 27.77 -13.80 7.66
C ALA A 197 26.33 -13.50 8.06
N GLU A 198 25.48 -13.10 7.10
CA GLU A 198 24.09 -12.69 7.33
C GLU A 198 23.07 -13.86 7.27
N LYS A 199 23.48 -15.07 6.90
CA LYS A 199 22.56 -16.19 6.66
C LYS A 199 21.61 -16.49 7.82
N ASN A 200 22.10 -16.33 9.05
CA ASN A 200 21.33 -16.59 10.27
C ASN A 200 20.83 -15.29 10.94
N ALA A 201 21.01 -14.14 10.29
CA ALA A 201 20.51 -12.87 10.81
C ALA A 201 19.02 -12.69 10.51
N SER A 202 18.28 -12.19 11.51
CA SER A 202 16.83 -11.96 11.40
C SER A 202 16.52 -10.46 11.28
N HIS A 203 17.27 -9.72 10.46
CA HIS A 203 17.01 -8.31 10.22
C HIS A 203 16.95 -7.99 8.72
N PRO A 204 16.24 -6.91 8.33
CA PRO A 204 15.95 -6.61 6.92
C PRO A 204 17.17 -6.48 6.01
N LEU A 205 18.30 -5.99 6.52
CA LEU A 205 19.55 -5.88 5.75
C LEU A 205 20.10 -7.27 5.39
N GLY A 206 20.08 -8.21 6.33
CA GLY A 206 20.49 -9.60 6.09
C GLY A 206 19.62 -10.28 5.06
N GLU A 207 18.30 -10.08 5.13
CA GLU A 207 17.35 -10.60 4.14
C GLU A 207 17.67 -10.06 2.74
N GLY A 208 17.94 -8.75 2.59
CA GLY A 208 18.29 -8.14 1.31
C GLY A 208 19.59 -8.67 0.71
N ILE A 209 20.59 -8.94 1.56
CA ILE A 209 21.88 -9.55 1.13
C ILE A 209 21.65 -11.00 0.67
N MET A 210 20.88 -11.78 1.42
CA MET A 210 20.55 -13.16 1.05
C MET A 210 19.74 -13.22 -0.25
N GLU A 211 18.79 -12.32 -0.43
CA GLU A 211 18.01 -12.23 -1.67
C GLU A 211 18.90 -11.94 -2.88
N LYS A 212 19.85 -11.00 -2.74
CA LYS A 212 20.82 -10.69 -3.79
C LYS A 212 21.72 -11.89 -4.12
N ALA A 213 22.21 -12.59 -3.09
CA ALA A 213 23.01 -13.79 -3.27
C ALA A 213 22.24 -14.91 -4.00
N ASN A 214 20.96 -15.09 -3.67
CA ASN A 214 20.08 -16.06 -4.34
C ASN A 214 19.82 -15.67 -5.80
N LYS A 215 19.57 -14.39 -6.11
CA LYS A 215 19.43 -13.89 -7.49
C LYS A 215 20.68 -14.16 -8.34
N GLU A 216 21.86 -14.06 -7.72
CA GLU A 216 23.14 -14.39 -8.37
C GLU A 216 23.49 -15.89 -8.33
N LYS A 217 22.57 -16.74 -7.84
CA LYS A 217 22.71 -18.21 -7.75
C LYS A 217 23.93 -18.65 -6.93
N LEU A 218 24.31 -17.87 -5.93
CA LEU A 218 25.38 -18.23 -5.02
C LEU A 218 24.90 -19.30 -4.01
N LYS A 219 25.61 -20.41 -3.91
CA LYS A 219 25.33 -21.43 -2.91
C LYS A 219 25.99 -21.02 -1.60
N ILE A 220 25.19 -20.57 -0.63
CA ILE A 220 25.65 -20.16 0.68
C ILE A 220 25.56 -21.36 1.64
N PRO A 221 26.68 -21.92 2.08
CA PRO A 221 26.70 -23.07 3.01
C PRO A 221 26.17 -22.69 4.39
N ASP A 222 25.87 -23.69 5.20
CA ASP A 222 25.53 -23.47 6.60
C ASP A 222 26.77 -23.13 7.41
N ILE A 223 26.60 -22.25 8.39
CA ILE A 223 27.64 -21.84 9.33
C ILE A 223 27.27 -22.27 10.74
N SER A 224 28.27 -22.69 11.50
CA SER A 224 28.06 -23.19 12.86
C SER A 224 28.16 -22.11 13.93
N ASN A 225 28.95 -21.07 13.70
CA ASN A 225 29.23 -20.01 14.66
C ASN A 225 28.80 -18.65 14.10
N PHE A 226 27.63 -18.19 14.54
CA PHE A 226 27.06 -16.89 14.19
C PHE A 226 26.85 -16.09 15.48
N GLU A 227 27.16 -14.80 15.45
CA GLU A 227 26.90 -13.87 16.54
C GLU A 227 26.41 -12.54 15.97
N ASN A 228 25.24 -12.12 16.41
CA ASN A 228 24.74 -10.78 16.13
C ASN A 228 25.23 -9.84 17.22
N ILE A 229 25.94 -8.77 16.82
CA ILE A 229 26.47 -7.72 17.73
C ILE A 229 25.56 -6.52 17.61
N PRO A 230 24.67 -6.28 18.60
CA PRO A 230 23.64 -5.23 18.50
C PRO A 230 24.23 -3.86 18.19
N GLY A 231 23.68 -3.19 17.17
CA GLY A 231 24.08 -1.85 16.73
C GLY A 231 25.43 -1.78 16.02
N GLN A 232 26.06 -2.93 15.71
CA GLN A 232 27.37 -2.95 15.05
C GLN A 232 27.38 -3.81 13.77
N GLY A 233 26.73 -4.96 13.78
CA GLY A 233 26.71 -5.90 12.68
C GLY A 233 26.78 -7.36 13.12
N VAL A 234 27.30 -8.22 12.27
CA VAL A 234 27.34 -9.67 12.50
C VAL A 234 28.76 -10.22 12.37
N LYS A 235 28.98 -11.31 13.10
CA LYS A 235 30.22 -12.08 13.06
C LYS A 235 29.91 -13.55 12.80
N ALA A 236 30.70 -14.17 11.93
CA ALA A 236 30.58 -15.59 11.62
C ALA A 236 31.95 -16.23 11.43
N ASN A 237 32.03 -17.54 11.65
CA ASN A 237 33.23 -18.34 11.35
C ASN A 237 32.91 -19.36 10.26
N TYR A 238 33.74 -19.39 9.23
CA TYR A 238 33.63 -20.34 8.14
C TYR A 238 35.00 -20.83 7.70
N LEU A 239 35.22 -22.15 7.74
CA LEU A 239 36.50 -22.81 7.39
C LEU A 239 37.71 -22.18 8.09
N GLY A 240 37.58 -21.87 9.38
CA GLY A 240 38.66 -21.25 10.17
C GLY A 240 38.88 -19.76 9.91
N LYS A 241 38.09 -19.12 9.05
CA LYS A 241 38.13 -17.68 8.77
C LYS A 241 37.05 -16.95 9.57
N LEU A 242 37.47 -15.90 10.25
CA LEU A 242 36.54 -14.97 10.88
C LEU A 242 35.99 -14.01 9.82
N ILE A 243 34.67 -13.93 9.69
CA ILE A 243 33.98 -13.03 8.78
C ILE A 243 33.24 -12.01 9.62
N LEU A 244 33.36 -10.75 9.23
CA LEU A 244 32.67 -9.62 9.86
C LEU A 244 31.88 -8.87 8.78
N ASN A 245 30.62 -8.55 9.06
CA ASN A 245 29.82 -7.65 8.24
C ASN A 245 29.15 -6.61 9.14
N GLY A 246 29.49 -5.32 8.97
CA GLY A 246 28.97 -4.29 9.85
C GLY A 246 29.59 -2.92 9.68
N ASN A 247 29.30 -2.06 10.65
CA ASN A 247 29.67 -0.63 10.63
C ASN A 247 31.11 -0.37 11.11
N ARG A 248 31.47 0.93 11.15
CA ARG A 248 32.78 1.41 11.61
C ARG A 248 33.16 0.93 13.01
N LYS A 249 32.16 0.86 13.90
CA LYS A 249 32.36 0.46 15.30
C LYS A 249 32.82 -0.99 15.39
N LEU A 250 32.19 -1.89 14.62
CA LEU A 250 32.60 -3.28 14.51
C LEU A 250 34.04 -3.40 14.02
N MET A 251 34.38 -2.66 12.95
CA MET A 251 35.76 -2.68 12.40
C MET A 251 36.77 -2.22 13.41
N LYS A 252 36.49 -1.16 14.18
CA LYS A 252 37.34 -0.61 15.23
C LYS A 252 37.55 -1.61 16.38
N ASP A 253 36.52 -2.26 16.84
CA ASP A 253 36.56 -3.22 17.95
C ASP A 253 37.43 -4.44 17.59
N TYR A 254 37.47 -4.81 16.31
CA TYR A 254 38.34 -5.86 15.78
C TYR A 254 39.68 -5.33 15.25
N LYS A 255 40.04 -4.06 15.53
CA LYS A 255 41.31 -3.40 15.17
C LYS A 255 41.64 -3.47 13.67
N LEU A 256 40.61 -3.33 12.83
CA LEU A 256 40.77 -3.27 11.38
C LEU A 256 40.98 -1.82 10.93
N ASN A 257 41.89 -1.61 10.01
CA ASN A 257 42.14 -0.28 9.44
C ASN A 257 41.14 -0.03 8.30
N PHE A 258 40.08 0.73 8.59
CA PHE A 258 39.04 1.11 7.65
C PHE A 258 39.16 2.55 7.14
N GLU A 259 40.00 3.38 7.76
CA GLU A 259 40.11 4.83 7.49
C GLU A 259 40.40 5.13 6.01
N LYS A 260 41.25 4.31 5.38
CA LYS A 260 41.54 4.45 3.94
C LYS A 260 40.32 4.25 3.01
N TYR A 261 39.26 3.67 3.51
CA TYR A 261 38.04 3.41 2.75
C TYR A 261 36.84 4.27 3.18
N GLU A 262 37.09 5.16 4.16
CA GLU A 262 36.10 6.01 4.78
C GLU A 262 35.36 6.90 3.75
N ASN A 263 36.13 7.54 2.86
CA ASN A 263 35.54 8.39 1.81
C ASN A 263 34.55 7.65 0.93
N LYS A 264 34.83 6.38 0.62
CA LYS A 264 33.90 5.56 -0.21
C LYS A 264 32.66 5.16 0.55
N LEU A 265 32.76 4.95 1.85
CA LEU A 265 31.59 4.67 2.70
C LEU A 265 30.71 5.91 2.82
N ILE A 266 31.31 7.08 3.09
CA ILE A 266 30.60 8.36 3.19
C ILE A 266 29.88 8.70 1.87
N GLU A 267 30.53 8.47 0.73
CA GLU A 267 29.88 8.66 -0.58
C GLU A 267 28.57 7.87 -0.70
N LEU A 268 28.59 6.59 -0.32
CA LEU A 268 27.42 5.74 -0.36
C LEU A 268 26.35 6.16 0.67
N GLU A 269 26.76 6.58 1.85
CA GLU A 269 25.85 7.07 2.89
C GLU A 269 25.19 8.41 2.49
N SER A 270 25.92 9.29 1.80
CA SER A 270 25.37 10.56 1.29
C SER A 270 24.29 10.36 0.22
N GLU A 271 24.27 9.20 -0.42
CA GLU A 271 23.20 8.79 -1.32
C GLU A 271 21.98 8.19 -0.59
N GLY A 272 21.93 8.24 0.75
CA GLY A 272 20.86 7.68 1.56
C GLY A 272 20.88 6.16 1.67
N LYS A 273 22.06 5.53 1.53
CA LYS A 273 22.24 4.08 1.61
C LYS A 273 22.80 3.66 2.96
N THR A 274 22.43 2.50 3.43
CA THR A 274 23.07 1.84 4.57
C THR A 274 24.29 1.08 4.04
N ALA A 275 25.50 1.57 4.34
CA ALA A 275 26.74 0.97 3.89
C ALA A 275 27.45 0.22 5.04
N MET A 276 27.93 -0.98 4.75
CA MET A 276 28.60 -1.86 5.72
C MET A 276 29.91 -2.37 5.14
N PHE A 277 30.92 -2.48 5.99
CA PHE A 277 32.17 -3.14 5.66
C PHE A 277 32.02 -4.66 5.75
N VAL A 278 32.67 -5.35 4.82
CA VAL A 278 32.84 -6.81 4.85
C VAL A 278 34.30 -7.11 5.05
N ALA A 279 34.63 -7.89 6.07
CA ALA A 279 36.00 -8.24 6.37
C ALA A 279 36.17 -9.75 6.59
N ILE A 280 37.35 -10.25 6.25
CA ILE A 280 37.79 -11.62 6.50
C ILE A 280 39.09 -11.58 7.32
N ASN A 281 39.07 -12.22 8.49
CA ASN A 281 40.16 -12.20 9.45
C ASN A 281 40.57 -10.75 9.82
N LYS A 282 41.70 -10.26 9.28
CA LYS A 282 42.23 -8.91 9.55
C LYS A 282 42.23 -8.01 8.31
N GLU A 283 41.52 -8.37 7.26
CA GLU A 283 41.44 -7.65 5.97
C GLU A 283 40.04 -7.22 5.64
N ILE A 284 39.80 -5.96 5.35
CA ILE A 284 38.56 -5.46 4.78
C ILE A 284 38.59 -5.77 3.28
N ILE A 285 37.65 -6.57 2.84
CA ILE A 285 37.58 -7.06 1.46
C ILE A 285 36.63 -6.24 0.57
N GLY A 286 35.69 -5.52 1.20
CA GLY A 286 34.74 -4.72 0.44
C GLY A 286 33.75 -3.96 1.30
N ILE A 287 32.90 -3.22 0.60
CA ILE A 287 31.74 -2.52 1.16
C ILE A 287 30.51 -3.03 0.45
N ILE A 288 29.46 -3.31 1.19
CA ILE A 288 28.13 -3.61 0.68
C ILE A 288 27.17 -2.52 1.12
N ALA A 289 26.41 -1.97 0.18
CA ALA A 289 25.44 -0.92 0.47
C ALA A 289 24.05 -1.34 0.05
N LEU A 290 23.09 -1.06 0.92
CA LEU A 290 21.68 -1.36 0.72
C LEU A 290 20.89 -0.07 0.81
N ALA A 291 19.83 0.00 0.02
CA ALA A 291 18.82 1.04 0.11
C ALA A 291 17.44 0.47 -0.10
N ASP A 292 16.45 1.18 0.40
CA ASP A 292 15.06 0.89 0.08
C ASP A 292 14.76 1.45 -1.32
N VAL A 293 14.48 0.54 -2.25
CA VAL A 293 14.36 0.86 -3.69
C VAL A 293 12.94 1.32 -3.98
N LEU A 294 12.80 2.30 -4.87
CA LEU A 294 11.49 2.75 -5.35
C LEU A 294 10.72 1.60 -5.98
N LYS A 295 9.39 1.58 -5.80
CA LYS A 295 8.51 0.71 -6.57
C LYS A 295 8.54 1.12 -8.04
N ASP A 296 8.38 0.17 -8.93
CA ASP A 296 8.53 0.37 -10.38
C ASP A 296 7.64 1.51 -10.91
N ASN A 297 6.42 1.64 -10.40
CA ASN A 297 5.45 2.65 -10.85
C ASN A 297 5.53 3.99 -10.09
N SER A 298 6.34 4.13 -9.05
CA SER A 298 6.34 5.34 -8.20
C SER A 298 6.68 6.60 -8.97
N LYS A 299 7.69 6.55 -9.85
CA LYS A 299 8.13 7.69 -10.65
C LYS A 299 7.06 8.12 -11.65
N GLU A 300 6.41 7.17 -12.30
CA GLU A 300 5.33 7.41 -13.27
C GLU A 300 4.12 8.03 -12.57
N THR A 301 3.68 7.43 -11.45
CA THR A 301 2.56 7.93 -10.63
C THR A 301 2.78 9.38 -10.20
N ILE A 302 3.97 9.73 -9.71
CA ILE A 302 4.30 11.11 -9.31
C ILE A 302 4.21 12.06 -10.51
N ASN A 303 4.71 11.63 -11.68
CA ASN A 303 4.66 12.47 -12.88
C ASN A 303 3.22 12.69 -13.36
N GLU A 304 2.37 11.69 -13.30
CA GLU A 304 0.96 11.81 -13.66
C GLU A 304 0.21 12.74 -12.71
N LEU A 305 0.42 12.60 -11.41
CA LEU A 305 -0.19 13.48 -10.42
C LEU A 305 0.26 14.95 -10.60
N LYS A 306 1.52 15.20 -10.94
CA LYS A 306 2.02 16.54 -11.30
C LYS A 306 1.34 17.07 -12.56
N LYS A 307 1.12 16.25 -13.60
CA LYS A 307 0.36 16.64 -14.80
C LYS A 307 -1.08 17.01 -14.48
N LEU A 308 -1.68 16.39 -13.46
CA LEU A 308 -3.01 16.73 -12.95
C LEU A 308 -3.00 18.01 -12.07
N GLY A 309 -1.88 18.73 -11.99
CA GLY A 309 -1.75 19.98 -11.23
C GLY A 309 -1.68 19.78 -9.72
N LYS A 310 -1.34 18.58 -9.23
CA LYS A 310 -1.23 18.30 -7.79
C LYS A 310 0.16 18.66 -7.28
N GLU A 311 0.22 19.27 -6.09
CA GLU A 311 1.45 19.48 -5.35
C GLU A 311 1.81 18.18 -4.60
N ILE A 312 3.08 17.77 -4.69
CA ILE A 312 3.50 16.50 -4.13
C ILE A 312 4.65 16.73 -3.16
N TYR A 313 4.48 16.21 -1.96
CA TYR A 313 5.47 16.20 -0.89
C TYR A 313 5.80 14.76 -0.49
N MET A 314 7.00 14.54 -0.02
CA MET A 314 7.43 13.27 0.56
C MET A 314 7.76 13.48 2.03
N LEU A 315 7.19 12.63 2.88
CA LEU A 315 7.53 12.55 4.30
C LEU A 315 8.52 11.39 4.49
N THR A 316 9.59 11.65 5.20
CA THR A 316 10.58 10.62 5.56
C THR A 316 11.01 10.80 7.00
N GLY A 317 11.30 9.71 7.68
CA GLY A 317 11.94 9.70 9.01
C GLY A 317 13.47 9.67 8.94
N ASP A 318 14.06 9.68 7.74
CA ASP A 318 15.52 9.73 7.57
C ASP A 318 16.04 11.11 8.01
N ASN A 319 17.26 11.15 8.52
CA ASN A 319 17.95 12.41 8.83
C ASN A 319 18.20 13.21 7.54
N GLU A 320 18.24 14.53 7.68
CA GLU A 320 18.64 15.46 6.62
C GLU A 320 20.11 15.29 6.23
#